data_be6efb5f6e5bfc4350b64c6a8ce81fc5
#
_entry.id   be6efb5f6e5bfc4350b64c6a8ce81fc5
#
_cell.length_a   1.000
_cell.length_b   1.000
_cell.length_c   1.000
_cell.angle_alpha   90.00
_cell.angle_beta   90.00
_cell.angle_gamma   90.00
#
_symmetry.space_group_name_H-M   'P 1'
#
loop_
_entity.id
_entity.type
_entity.pdbx_description
1 polymer ?
#
loop_
_entity_poly.entity_id
_entity_poly.type
_entity_poly.pdbx_seq_one_letter_code
_entity_poly.pdbx_strand_id
1 'polypeptide(L)'
;MPAAVAAPNPLAAQAALDLVAEGGTAVDAAVAAMLVAMCTEPGVVSPLGGAFVTVWPHDGDPEVIDANVEMPGRGLSAERFGQGLREITTTYGGGLTLYAGPGSVATPGALSGLGLVHERHGRAPWHEVVAPAARSARGGYPLGAAAASYLAITGDTLFAWDPETAVLLLHDDGSPRVAGERIVDPRLADSLDRLGEVGASDLYRGDLALALAADQQERGGLITRADLAAYRPVVRPPLRLRAGDWDLAINAPPSIGGPVLAVMLSELVRRGDWTVADLIDVQRQVLGHRLREHDFSGDLEADGYDLLDRVQRYGLVGLPTSGSTAHVSVVDGAGTACAITASAGYGSGATVPGTGLMLNNCLGEPELNRLGVHALEPGTRLASNMAPTVGRAAGPASGVGPVLAIGSPGADRITTALMQVLGRYALQGVALDAAIDAPRLHVTFRGDFAGPRTLEGAETGGLTAPATEEPIPVVQVEDDDDLVLAVEAAGLEPVVHPRCSMFFGGVGAAFRRADGSLGAAADRRRESATGVTPA
;
A
#
# COMPACT_ATOMS: atom_id res chain seq x y z
N MET A 1 -23.17 8.96 -13.47
CA MET A 1 -22.50 10.25 -13.13
C MET A 1 -21.06 10.15 -13.65
N PRO A 2 -20.47 11.19 -14.28
CA PRO A 2 -19.09 11.08 -14.80
C PRO A 2 -18.10 10.92 -13.66
N ALA A 3 -16.98 10.22 -13.93
CA ALA A 3 -15.87 10.06 -12.98
C ALA A 3 -14.51 10.06 -13.68
N ALA A 4 -13.46 10.40 -12.93
CA ALA A 4 -12.07 10.24 -13.30
C ALA A 4 -11.44 9.13 -12.47
N VAL A 5 -10.57 8.34 -13.07
CA VAL A 5 -9.95 7.15 -12.48
C VAL A 5 -8.46 7.13 -12.78
N ALA A 6 -7.64 6.81 -11.77
CA ALA A 6 -6.27 6.35 -11.93
C ALA A 6 -6.13 4.98 -11.24
N ALA A 7 -5.63 3.98 -11.94
CA ALA A 7 -5.54 2.60 -11.48
C ALA A 7 -4.22 1.95 -11.92
N PRO A 8 -3.81 0.81 -11.31
CA PRO A 8 -2.52 0.16 -11.60
C PRO A 8 -2.36 -0.30 -13.05
N ASN A 9 -3.45 -0.65 -13.72
CA ASN A 9 -3.42 -1.13 -15.10
C ASN A 9 -4.73 -0.81 -15.86
N PRO A 10 -4.76 -0.98 -17.20
CA PRO A 10 -5.91 -0.65 -18.04
C PRO A 10 -7.18 -1.44 -17.69
N LEU A 11 -7.08 -2.70 -17.27
CA LEU A 11 -8.24 -3.53 -16.92
C LEU A 11 -8.93 -3.00 -15.65
N ALA A 12 -8.15 -2.61 -14.65
CA ALA A 12 -8.67 -2.01 -13.43
C ALA A 12 -9.32 -0.65 -13.71
N ALA A 13 -8.70 0.19 -14.54
CA ALA A 13 -9.28 1.47 -14.95
C ALA A 13 -10.58 1.27 -15.72
N GLN A 14 -10.63 0.32 -16.67
CA GLN A 14 -11.82 0.04 -17.46
C GLN A 14 -12.97 -0.47 -16.58
N ALA A 15 -12.70 -1.37 -15.63
CA ALA A 15 -13.73 -1.87 -14.71
C ALA A 15 -14.38 -0.73 -13.90
N ALA A 16 -13.59 0.24 -13.45
CA ALA A 16 -14.11 1.42 -12.77
C ALA A 16 -15.01 2.26 -13.69
N LEU A 17 -14.55 2.52 -14.93
CA LEU A 17 -15.31 3.33 -15.91
C LEU A 17 -16.63 2.67 -16.32
N ASP A 18 -16.61 1.35 -16.54
CA ASP A 18 -17.81 0.58 -16.89
C ASP A 18 -18.85 0.66 -15.76
N LEU A 19 -18.41 0.47 -14.52
CA LEU A 19 -19.31 0.50 -13.37
C LEU A 19 -19.92 1.90 -13.15
N VAL A 20 -19.15 2.95 -13.39
CA VAL A 20 -19.66 4.34 -13.38
C VAL A 20 -20.69 4.56 -14.50
N ALA A 21 -20.43 4.05 -15.71
CA ALA A 21 -21.34 4.14 -16.84
C ALA A 21 -22.68 3.44 -16.56
N GLU A 22 -22.66 2.35 -15.81
CA GLU A 22 -23.84 1.61 -15.33
C GLU A 22 -24.54 2.28 -14.13
N GLY A 23 -24.00 3.39 -13.65
CA GLY A 23 -24.60 4.19 -12.59
C GLY A 23 -24.01 4.01 -11.20
N GLY A 24 -22.90 3.30 -11.07
CA GLY A 24 -22.13 3.17 -9.82
C GLY A 24 -21.59 4.50 -9.31
N THR A 25 -21.22 4.53 -8.03
CA THR A 25 -20.56 5.65 -7.35
C THR A 25 -19.04 5.63 -7.57
N ALA A 26 -18.34 6.69 -7.15
CA ALA A 26 -16.86 6.69 -7.11
C ALA A 26 -16.32 5.54 -6.23
N VAL A 27 -17.05 5.16 -5.17
CA VAL A 27 -16.64 4.06 -4.28
C VAL A 27 -16.83 2.70 -4.96
N ASP A 28 -17.96 2.46 -5.61
CA ASP A 28 -18.19 1.22 -6.39
C ASP A 28 -17.08 1.03 -7.43
N ALA A 29 -16.76 2.10 -8.16
CA ALA A 29 -15.72 2.12 -9.17
C ALA A 29 -14.32 1.83 -8.59
N ALA A 30 -13.98 2.47 -7.45
CA ALA A 30 -12.69 2.27 -6.80
C ALA A 30 -12.54 0.83 -6.25
N VAL A 31 -13.60 0.27 -5.68
CA VAL A 31 -13.62 -1.12 -5.19
C VAL A 31 -13.48 -2.10 -6.34
N ALA A 32 -14.23 -1.94 -7.43
CA ALA A 32 -14.13 -2.81 -8.60
C ALA A 32 -12.72 -2.76 -9.23
N ALA A 33 -12.15 -1.56 -9.39
CA ALA A 33 -10.79 -1.40 -9.90
C ALA A 33 -9.75 -2.08 -8.99
N MET A 34 -9.88 -1.95 -7.66
CA MET A 34 -8.97 -2.59 -6.72
C MET A 34 -9.11 -4.12 -6.76
N LEU A 35 -10.31 -4.67 -6.84
CA LEU A 35 -10.53 -6.12 -6.99
C LEU A 35 -9.92 -6.65 -8.30
N VAL A 36 -10.05 -5.91 -9.41
CA VAL A 36 -9.36 -6.27 -10.66
C VAL A 36 -7.85 -6.22 -10.49
N ALA A 37 -7.30 -5.17 -9.85
CA ALA A 37 -5.86 -5.08 -9.58
C ALA A 37 -5.36 -6.27 -8.73
N MET A 38 -6.12 -6.67 -7.71
CA MET A 38 -5.80 -7.82 -6.86
C MET A 38 -5.73 -9.15 -7.62
N CYS A 39 -6.37 -9.24 -8.78
CA CYS A 39 -6.33 -10.41 -9.65
C CYS A 39 -5.25 -10.31 -10.74
N THR A 40 -4.91 -9.09 -11.17
CA THR A 40 -4.07 -8.85 -12.36
C THR A 40 -2.65 -8.40 -12.04
N GLU A 41 -2.34 -8.18 -10.75
CA GLU A 41 -1.00 -7.86 -10.23
C GLU A 41 -0.51 -8.95 -9.25
N PRO A 42 -0.30 -10.19 -9.73
CA PRO A 42 0.05 -11.32 -8.86
C PRO A 42 1.39 -11.07 -8.14
N GLY A 43 1.45 -11.43 -6.87
CA GLY A 43 2.62 -11.22 -6.02
C GLY A 43 2.77 -9.80 -5.45
N VAL A 44 2.05 -8.82 -5.99
CA VAL A 44 2.08 -7.41 -5.53
C VAL A 44 0.92 -7.10 -4.61
N VAL A 45 -0.27 -7.53 -4.99
CA VAL A 45 -1.51 -7.32 -4.24
C VAL A 45 -2.41 -8.57 -4.38
N SER A 46 -3.24 -8.82 -3.37
CA SER A 46 -4.11 -10.01 -3.31
C SER A 46 -5.37 -9.70 -2.52
N PRO A 47 -6.51 -10.37 -2.80
CA PRO A 47 -7.68 -10.34 -1.93
C PRO A 47 -7.40 -10.73 -0.47
N LEU A 48 -6.34 -11.52 -0.25
CA LEU A 48 -5.86 -11.92 1.08
C LEU A 48 -4.83 -10.95 1.68
N GLY A 49 -4.68 -9.75 1.17
CA GLY A 49 -3.82 -8.70 1.71
C GLY A 49 -4.52 -7.79 2.74
N GLY A 50 -3.87 -6.66 3.02
CA GLY A 50 -4.43 -5.54 3.77
C GLY A 50 -4.74 -4.35 2.86
N ALA A 51 -5.59 -3.43 3.35
CA ALA A 51 -5.92 -2.20 2.64
C ALA A 51 -6.23 -1.05 3.60
N PHE A 52 -6.00 0.19 3.12
CA PHE A 52 -6.62 1.39 3.66
C PHE A 52 -7.45 2.05 2.56
N VAL A 53 -8.64 2.51 2.95
CA VAL A 53 -9.52 3.29 2.07
C VAL A 53 -9.76 4.64 2.73
N THR A 54 -9.43 5.72 2.04
CA THR A 54 -9.79 7.07 2.46
C THR A 54 -10.86 7.59 1.51
N VAL A 55 -12.04 7.91 2.04
CA VAL A 55 -13.17 8.40 1.27
C VAL A 55 -13.63 9.75 1.80
N TRP A 56 -13.95 10.66 0.88
CA TRP A 56 -14.60 11.93 1.20
C TRP A 56 -15.89 12.03 0.38
N PRO A 57 -17.03 11.67 0.97
CA PRO A 57 -18.34 11.79 0.32
C PRO A 57 -18.64 13.25 -0.03
N HIS A 58 -19.33 13.50 -1.15
CA HIS A 58 -19.62 14.88 -1.61
C HIS A 58 -20.39 15.70 -0.57
N ASP A 59 -21.21 15.09 0.24
CA ASP A 59 -22.11 15.68 1.23
C ASP A 59 -21.76 15.38 2.70
N GLY A 60 -20.55 14.86 2.95
CA GLY A 60 -20.14 14.42 4.28
C GLY A 60 -18.69 14.74 4.64
N ASP A 61 -18.33 14.33 5.84
CA ASP A 61 -16.96 14.38 6.33
C ASP A 61 -16.15 13.19 5.79
N PRO A 62 -14.82 13.33 5.66
CA PRO A 62 -13.96 12.24 5.24
C PRO A 62 -13.83 11.19 6.35
N GLU A 63 -13.71 9.94 5.94
CA GLU A 63 -13.42 8.82 6.82
C GLU A 63 -12.34 7.90 6.23
N VAL A 64 -11.70 7.13 7.09
CA VAL A 64 -10.73 6.09 6.74
C VAL A 64 -11.27 4.73 7.17
N ILE A 65 -11.27 3.78 6.25
CA ILE A 65 -11.47 2.37 6.58
C ILE A 65 -10.08 1.73 6.73
N ASP A 66 -9.71 1.44 7.98
CA ASP A 66 -8.53 0.64 8.30
C ASP A 66 -8.89 -0.84 8.17
N ALA A 67 -8.48 -1.41 7.07
CA ALA A 67 -8.60 -2.82 6.73
C ALA A 67 -7.22 -3.47 6.56
N ASN A 68 -6.23 -3.00 7.33
CA ASN A 68 -4.92 -3.61 7.33
C ASN A 68 -4.95 -5.00 7.96
N VAL A 69 -3.91 -5.76 7.72
CA VAL A 69 -3.74 -7.11 8.26
C VAL A 69 -3.51 -7.10 9.76
N GLU A 70 -3.84 -8.22 10.44
CA GLU A 70 -3.60 -8.43 11.86
C GLU A 70 -2.64 -9.58 12.11
N MET A 71 -1.93 -9.53 13.24
CA MET A 71 -1.19 -10.67 13.78
C MET A 71 -2.15 -11.84 14.02
N PRO A 72 -1.96 -13.01 13.38
CA PRO A 72 -2.76 -14.21 13.60
C PRO A 72 -2.32 -14.97 14.85
N GLY A 73 -2.99 -16.09 15.15
CA GLY A 73 -2.56 -17.06 16.14
C GLY A 73 -3.46 -17.17 17.37
N ARG A 74 -4.68 -16.60 17.31
CA ARG A 74 -5.65 -16.74 18.42
C ARG A 74 -5.90 -18.21 18.77
N GLY A 75 -5.60 -18.58 20.02
CA GLY A 75 -5.80 -19.92 20.55
C GLY A 75 -4.68 -20.91 20.23
N LEU A 76 -3.62 -20.51 19.54
CA LEU A 76 -2.44 -21.35 19.33
C LEU A 76 -1.52 -21.35 20.56
N SER A 77 -0.80 -22.47 20.74
CA SER A 77 0.25 -22.55 21.74
C SER A 77 1.49 -21.76 21.33
N ALA A 78 2.29 -21.30 22.29
CA ALA A 78 3.50 -20.52 22.04
C ALA A 78 4.52 -21.23 21.11
N GLU A 79 4.53 -22.55 21.11
CA GLU A 79 5.43 -23.36 20.29
C GLU A 79 5.16 -23.26 18.77
N ARG A 80 3.97 -22.76 18.38
CA ARG A 80 3.60 -22.56 16.98
C ARG A 80 4.22 -21.29 16.38
N PHE A 81 4.55 -20.32 17.23
CA PHE A 81 5.17 -19.08 16.78
C PHE A 81 6.64 -19.32 16.41
N GLY A 82 7.10 -18.67 15.34
CA GLY A 82 8.43 -18.90 14.77
C GLY A 82 8.49 -20.06 13.74
N GLN A 83 7.39 -20.81 13.53
CA GLN A 83 7.34 -21.91 12.58
C GLN A 83 6.76 -21.47 11.21
N GLY A 84 6.91 -22.33 10.21
CA GLY A 84 6.34 -22.13 8.87
C GLY A 84 7.00 -21.03 8.04
N LEU A 85 8.12 -20.50 8.50
CA LEU A 85 8.88 -19.45 7.83
C LEU A 85 9.91 -20.03 6.87
N ARG A 86 10.06 -19.41 5.70
CA ARG A 86 11.10 -19.69 4.70
C ARG A 86 11.88 -18.41 4.48
N GLU A 87 13.15 -18.39 4.90
CA GLU A 87 14.03 -17.26 4.62
C GLU A 87 14.38 -17.23 3.13
N ILE A 88 14.20 -16.08 2.51
CA ILE A 88 14.46 -15.83 1.09
C ILE A 88 15.31 -14.57 0.96
N THR A 89 16.41 -14.67 0.21
CA THR A 89 17.20 -13.50 -0.20
C THR A 89 16.89 -13.19 -1.65
N THR A 90 16.52 -11.95 -1.94
CA THR A 90 16.23 -11.47 -3.29
C THR A 90 17.10 -10.27 -3.62
N THR A 91 17.37 -10.05 -4.91
CA THR A 91 18.09 -8.85 -5.40
C THR A 91 17.18 -7.62 -5.50
N TYR A 92 15.88 -7.76 -5.21
CA TYR A 92 14.93 -6.65 -5.21
C TYR A 92 15.38 -5.54 -4.25
N GLY A 93 15.28 -4.29 -4.69
CA GLY A 93 15.63 -3.12 -3.86
C GLY A 93 17.10 -2.99 -3.44
N GLY A 94 18.01 -3.72 -4.09
CA GLY A 94 19.46 -3.69 -3.75
C GLY A 94 19.92 -4.84 -2.86
N GLY A 95 19.06 -5.85 -2.66
CA GLY A 95 19.30 -7.03 -1.82
C GLY A 95 18.48 -6.97 -0.53
N LEU A 96 17.48 -7.83 -0.43
CA LEU A 96 16.58 -7.93 0.72
C LEU A 96 16.46 -9.39 1.15
N THR A 97 16.61 -9.63 2.45
CA THR A 97 16.22 -10.89 3.08
C THR A 97 14.84 -10.72 3.68
N LEU A 98 13.91 -11.61 3.33
CA LEU A 98 12.54 -11.62 3.80
C LEU A 98 12.11 -13.04 4.19
N TYR A 99 10.97 -13.17 4.84
CA TYR A 99 10.38 -14.46 5.15
C TYR A 99 9.13 -14.68 4.29
N ALA A 100 9.06 -15.85 3.67
CA ALA A 100 7.91 -16.36 2.93
C ALA A 100 7.34 -17.61 3.61
N GLY A 101 6.41 -18.28 2.95
CA GLY A 101 5.79 -19.49 3.45
C GLY A 101 4.59 -19.25 4.37
N PRO A 102 3.95 -20.31 4.88
CA PRO A 102 2.70 -20.21 5.64
C PRO A 102 2.82 -19.41 6.95
N GLY A 103 4.00 -19.42 7.59
CA GLY A 103 4.27 -18.65 8.80
C GLY A 103 4.41 -17.15 8.57
N SER A 104 4.58 -16.70 7.32
CA SER A 104 4.67 -15.28 6.98
C SER A 104 3.30 -14.62 6.75
N VAL A 105 2.22 -15.38 6.81
CA VAL A 105 0.87 -14.94 6.44
C VAL A 105 0.16 -14.28 7.62
N ALA A 106 -0.21 -13.02 7.46
CA ALA A 106 -1.04 -12.29 8.41
C ALA A 106 -2.54 -12.49 8.14
N THR A 107 -3.40 -12.31 9.15
CA THR A 107 -4.86 -12.33 8.99
C THR A 107 -5.30 -11.27 7.99
N PRO A 108 -5.92 -11.62 6.86
CA PRO A 108 -6.25 -10.69 5.80
C PRO A 108 -7.36 -9.72 6.19
N GLY A 109 -7.29 -8.50 5.66
CA GLY A 109 -8.27 -7.45 5.94
C GLY A 109 -8.93 -6.82 4.72
N ALA A 110 -8.24 -6.83 3.57
CA ALA A 110 -8.63 -6.07 2.40
C ALA A 110 -10.08 -6.28 1.97
N LEU A 111 -10.50 -7.53 1.77
CA LEU A 111 -11.89 -7.83 1.35
C LEU A 111 -12.94 -7.35 2.34
N SER A 112 -12.67 -7.46 3.66
CA SER A 112 -13.60 -6.96 4.68
C SER A 112 -13.74 -5.43 4.62
N GLY A 113 -12.63 -4.72 4.38
CA GLY A 113 -12.66 -3.27 4.22
C GLY A 113 -13.33 -2.80 2.94
N LEU A 114 -13.05 -3.47 1.83
CA LEU A 114 -13.73 -3.19 0.55
C LEU A 114 -15.24 -3.44 0.65
N GLY A 115 -15.66 -4.52 1.31
CA GLY A 115 -17.07 -4.78 1.60
C GLY A 115 -17.69 -3.69 2.47
N LEU A 116 -16.99 -3.25 3.54
CA LEU A 116 -17.51 -2.21 4.44
C LEU A 116 -17.65 -0.86 3.75
N VAL A 117 -16.63 -0.41 2.98
CA VAL A 117 -16.73 0.89 2.28
C VAL A 117 -17.81 0.87 1.22
N HIS A 118 -17.99 -0.26 0.53
CA HIS A 118 -19.09 -0.46 -0.40
C HIS A 118 -20.46 -0.40 0.31
N GLU A 119 -20.64 -1.08 1.43
CA GLU A 119 -21.88 -1.03 2.22
C GLU A 119 -22.24 0.40 2.65
N ARG A 120 -21.23 1.22 2.99
CA ARG A 120 -21.41 2.60 3.47
C ARG A 120 -21.65 3.61 2.37
N HIS A 121 -21.01 3.47 1.22
CA HIS A 121 -20.93 4.50 0.18
C HIS A 121 -21.20 3.98 -1.24
N GLY A 122 -21.31 2.69 -1.42
CA GLY A 122 -21.67 2.06 -2.69
C GLY A 122 -23.16 2.16 -3.00
N ARG A 123 -23.51 1.93 -4.26
CA ARG A 123 -24.87 1.88 -4.76
C ARG A 123 -25.11 0.69 -5.68
N ALA A 124 -24.10 0.28 -6.45
CA ALA A 124 -24.19 -0.90 -7.30
C ALA A 124 -24.34 -2.17 -6.45
N PRO A 125 -25.06 -3.19 -6.91
CA PRO A 125 -25.08 -4.48 -6.24
C PRO A 125 -23.67 -5.06 -6.09
N TRP A 126 -23.36 -5.64 -4.93
CA TRP A 126 -22.02 -6.15 -4.64
C TRP A 126 -21.48 -7.12 -5.70
N HIS A 127 -22.34 -8.02 -6.21
CA HIS A 127 -21.93 -8.97 -7.24
C HIS A 127 -21.52 -8.29 -8.56
N GLU A 128 -22.10 -7.14 -8.90
CA GLU A 128 -21.69 -6.35 -10.07
C GLU A 128 -20.32 -5.68 -9.87
N VAL A 129 -20.01 -5.28 -8.63
CA VAL A 129 -18.70 -4.72 -8.26
C VAL A 129 -17.59 -5.76 -8.32
N VAL A 130 -17.87 -7.02 -7.96
CA VAL A 130 -16.90 -8.13 -7.98
C VAL A 130 -16.76 -8.74 -9.39
N ALA A 131 -17.82 -8.76 -10.18
CA ALA A 131 -17.87 -9.46 -11.47
C ALA A 131 -16.74 -9.09 -12.46
N PRO A 132 -16.26 -7.83 -12.58
CA PRO A 132 -15.13 -7.51 -13.46
C PRO A 132 -13.85 -8.27 -13.11
N ALA A 133 -13.55 -8.47 -11.83
CA ALA A 133 -12.40 -9.24 -11.36
C ALA A 133 -12.55 -10.72 -11.71
N ALA A 134 -13.73 -11.31 -11.45
CA ALA A 134 -14.02 -12.70 -11.83
C ALA A 134 -13.92 -12.93 -13.35
N ARG A 135 -14.45 -11.99 -14.15
CA ARG A 135 -14.32 -12.06 -15.62
C ARG A 135 -12.85 -11.99 -16.07
N SER A 136 -12.05 -11.11 -15.46
CA SER A 136 -10.61 -10.99 -15.79
C SER A 136 -9.85 -12.27 -15.47
N ALA A 137 -10.06 -12.85 -14.30
CA ALA A 137 -9.42 -14.11 -13.90
C ALA A 137 -9.85 -15.28 -14.82
N ARG A 138 -11.14 -15.42 -15.11
CA ARG A 138 -11.70 -16.51 -15.95
C ARG A 138 -11.34 -16.35 -17.41
N GLY A 139 -11.50 -15.15 -17.95
CA GLY A 139 -11.21 -14.84 -19.35
C GLY A 139 -9.72 -14.75 -19.63
N GLY A 140 -8.91 -14.53 -18.63
CA GLY A 140 -7.48 -14.29 -18.71
C GLY A 140 -7.12 -12.85 -19.06
N TYR A 141 -5.99 -12.43 -18.55
CA TYR A 141 -5.44 -11.08 -18.70
C TYR A 141 -3.96 -11.14 -19.11
N PRO A 142 -3.45 -10.12 -19.83
CA PRO A 142 -2.02 -10.01 -20.08
C PRO A 142 -1.28 -9.66 -18.78
N LEU A 143 -0.18 -10.34 -18.49
CA LEU A 143 0.68 -9.99 -17.36
C LEU A 143 1.27 -8.60 -17.58
N GLY A 144 1.06 -7.69 -16.64
CA GLY A 144 1.59 -6.33 -16.70
C GLY A 144 3.11 -6.28 -16.59
N ALA A 145 3.75 -5.23 -17.14
CA ALA A 145 5.21 -5.09 -17.11
C ALA A 145 5.76 -4.98 -15.69
N ALA A 146 5.05 -4.32 -14.78
CA ALA A 146 5.45 -4.19 -13.38
C ALA A 146 5.44 -5.55 -12.65
N ALA A 147 4.37 -6.34 -12.81
CA ALA A 147 4.25 -7.67 -12.24
C ALA A 147 5.29 -8.63 -12.87
N ALA A 148 5.50 -8.59 -14.19
CA ALA A 148 6.51 -9.38 -14.86
C ALA A 148 7.93 -9.04 -14.38
N SER A 149 8.25 -7.76 -14.20
CA SER A 149 9.54 -7.33 -13.65
C SER A 149 9.74 -7.83 -12.21
N TYR A 150 8.68 -7.85 -11.42
CA TYR A 150 8.70 -8.42 -10.08
C TYR A 150 8.95 -9.93 -10.12
N LEU A 151 8.22 -10.66 -10.96
CA LEU A 151 8.40 -12.10 -11.15
C LEU A 151 9.80 -12.48 -11.67
N ALA A 152 10.38 -11.66 -12.55
CA ALA A 152 11.75 -11.88 -13.04
C ALA A 152 12.80 -11.89 -11.93
N ILE A 153 12.53 -11.23 -10.81
CA ILE A 153 13.44 -11.14 -9.66
C ILE A 153 13.11 -12.16 -8.57
N THR A 154 11.84 -12.55 -8.45
CA THR A 154 11.34 -13.33 -7.31
C THR A 154 10.78 -14.70 -7.68
N GLY A 155 10.56 -14.96 -8.97
CA GLY A 155 9.83 -16.15 -9.45
C GLY A 155 10.41 -17.46 -8.98
N ASP A 156 11.70 -17.64 -9.13
CA ASP A 156 12.42 -18.85 -8.76
C ASP A 156 12.58 -19.06 -7.24
N THR A 157 12.73 -17.97 -6.50
CA THR A 157 12.98 -18.03 -5.06
C THR A 157 11.71 -17.99 -4.22
N LEU A 158 10.73 -17.17 -4.64
CA LEU A 158 9.52 -16.91 -3.87
C LEU A 158 8.32 -17.74 -4.34
N PHE A 159 8.12 -17.93 -5.65
CA PHE A 159 6.90 -18.53 -6.19
C PHE A 159 7.05 -19.97 -6.71
N ALA A 160 8.27 -20.51 -6.78
CA ALA A 160 8.53 -21.85 -7.32
C ALA A 160 8.21 -23.01 -6.35
N TRP A 161 8.09 -22.75 -5.05
CA TRP A 161 7.97 -23.83 -4.06
C TRP A 161 6.53 -24.33 -3.85
N ASP A 162 5.52 -23.56 -4.20
CA ASP A 162 4.11 -23.95 -4.13
C ASP A 162 3.60 -24.34 -5.53
N PRO A 163 3.15 -25.59 -5.73
CA PRO A 163 2.80 -26.07 -7.06
C PRO A 163 1.68 -25.28 -7.75
N GLU A 164 0.66 -24.82 -7.01
CA GLU A 164 -0.45 -24.08 -7.60
C GLU A 164 -0.01 -22.68 -8.04
N THR A 165 0.82 -22.02 -7.24
CA THR A 165 1.41 -20.72 -7.58
C THR A 165 2.39 -20.83 -8.74
N ALA A 166 3.25 -21.86 -8.72
CA ALA A 166 4.24 -22.10 -9.78
C ALA A 166 3.58 -22.29 -11.15
N VAL A 167 2.56 -23.15 -11.25
CA VAL A 167 1.81 -23.37 -12.52
C VAL A 167 1.19 -22.08 -13.07
N LEU A 168 0.77 -21.17 -12.20
CA LEU A 168 0.18 -19.90 -12.61
C LEU A 168 1.24 -18.90 -13.12
N LEU A 169 2.39 -18.82 -12.43
CA LEU A 169 3.35 -17.72 -12.60
C LEU A 169 4.64 -18.11 -13.34
N LEU A 170 4.93 -19.41 -13.44
CA LEU A 170 6.14 -19.92 -14.07
C LEU A 170 5.81 -20.81 -15.26
N HIS A 171 6.77 -21.02 -16.14
CA HIS A 171 6.75 -22.04 -17.19
C HIS A 171 7.19 -23.40 -16.66
N ASP A 172 7.00 -24.47 -17.44
CA ASP A 172 7.36 -25.84 -17.06
C ASP A 172 8.87 -26.01 -16.79
N ASP A 173 9.71 -25.15 -17.36
CA ASP A 173 11.15 -25.11 -17.12
C ASP A 173 11.55 -24.29 -15.88
N GLY A 174 10.58 -23.75 -15.16
CA GLY A 174 10.77 -22.90 -13.96
C GLY A 174 11.06 -21.42 -14.26
N SER A 175 11.16 -21.03 -15.52
CA SER A 175 11.35 -19.61 -15.87
C SER A 175 10.07 -18.79 -15.58
N PRO A 176 10.20 -17.54 -15.12
CA PRO A 176 9.03 -16.70 -14.84
C PRO A 176 8.35 -16.26 -16.13
N ARG A 177 7.02 -16.14 -16.08
CA ARG A 177 6.23 -15.56 -17.18
C ARG A 177 6.63 -14.11 -17.42
N VAL A 178 6.56 -13.69 -18.68
CA VAL A 178 6.99 -12.35 -19.11
C VAL A 178 5.80 -11.43 -19.41
N ALA A 179 6.07 -10.13 -19.50
CA ALA A 179 5.05 -9.12 -19.81
C ALA A 179 4.29 -9.44 -21.10
N GLY A 180 2.98 -9.27 -21.07
CA GLY A 180 2.08 -9.56 -22.18
C GLY A 180 1.62 -11.02 -22.28
N GLU A 181 2.23 -11.96 -21.57
CA GLU A 181 1.74 -13.34 -21.49
C GLU A 181 0.39 -13.42 -20.80
N ARG A 182 -0.47 -14.29 -21.30
CA ARG A 182 -1.83 -14.45 -20.79
C ARG A 182 -1.84 -15.34 -19.56
N ILE A 183 -2.32 -14.80 -18.44
CA ILE A 183 -2.63 -15.52 -17.21
C ILE A 183 -4.12 -15.85 -17.19
N VAL A 184 -4.47 -17.10 -16.86
CA VAL A 184 -5.86 -17.56 -16.71
C VAL A 184 -5.96 -18.31 -15.39
N ASP A 185 -6.82 -17.85 -14.49
CA ASP A 185 -7.05 -18.49 -13.19
C ASP A 185 -8.55 -18.72 -12.96
N PRO A 186 -9.11 -19.86 -13.41
CA PRO A 186 -10.51 -20.17 -13.22
C PRO A 186 -10.87 -20.43 -11.75
N ARG A 187 -9.92 -20.86 -10.91
CA ARG A 187 -10.17 -21.11 -9.48
C ARG A 187 -10.36 -19.78 -8.73
N LEU A 188 -9.51 -18.80 -9.04
CA LEU A 188 -9.70 -17.44 -8.51
C LEU A 188 -11.05 -16.87 -8.96
N ALA A 189 -11.41 -17.08 -10.22
CA ALA A 189 -12.70 -16.62 -10.74
C ALA A 189 -13.89 -17.27 -9.99
N ASP A 190 -13.84 -18.58 -9.72
CA ASP A 190 -14.88 -19.28 -8.95
C ASP A 190 -14.98 -18.76 -7.51
N SER A 191 -13.83 -18.47 -6.88
CA SER A 191 -13.79 -17.84 -5.55
C SER A 191 -14.37 -16.42 -5.56
N LEU A 192 -14.10 -15.64 -6.59
CA LEU A 192 -14.66 -14.28 -6.75
C LEU A 192 -16.15 -14.30 -7.04
N ASP A 193 -16.64 -15.21 -7.92
CA ASP A 193 -18.07 -15.36 -8.16
C ASP A 193 -18.79 -15.71 -6.85
N ARG A 194 -18.23 -16.64 -6.07
CA ARG A 194 -18.77 -16.96 -4.74
C ARG A 194 -18.79 -15.73 -3.81
N LEU A 195 -17.69 -14.96 -3.75
CA LEU A 195 -17.65 -13.72 -2.96
C LEU A 195 -18.66 -12.69 -3.45
N GLY A 196 -18.93 -12.64 -4.75
CA GLY A 196 -19.98 -11.81 -5.33
C GLY A 196 -21.40 -12.23 -4.90
N GLU A 197 -21.65 -13.53 -4.81
CA GLU A 197 -22.96 -14.10 -4.46
C GLU A 197 -23.25 -14.05 -2.94
N VAL A 198 -22.25 -14.43 -2.13
CA VAL A 198 -22.44 -14.60 -0.66
C VAL A 198 -21.93 -13.40 0.15
N GLY A 199 -21.13 -12.52 -0.48
CA GLY A 199 -20.51 -11.36 0.15
C GLY A 199 -19.08 -11.63 0.65
N ALA A 200 -18.35 -10.54 0.93
CA ALA A 200 -16.97 -10.57 1.44
C ALA A 200 -16.83 -11.37 2.75
N SER A 201 -17.92 -11.53 3.50
CA SER A 201 -17.95 -12.27 4.78
C SER A 201 -17.64 -13.75 4.64
N ASP A 202 -17.73 -14.35 3.45
CA ASP A 202 -17.41 -15.76 3.22
C ASP A 202 -15.93 -16.07 3.52
N LEU A 203 -15.02 -15.13 3.23
CA LEU A 203 -13.61 -15.25 3.57
C LEU A 203 -13.34 -15.28 5.09
N TYR A 204 -14.26 -14.81 5.89
CA TYR A 204 -14.08 -14.70 7.35
C TYR A 204 -14.91 -15.72 8.14
N ARG A 205 -16.02 -16.22 7.59
CA ARG A 205 -16.96 -17.10 8.30
C ARG A 205 -17.55 -18.23 7.46
N GLY A 206 -17.35 -18.21 6.13
CA GLY A 206 -17.89 -19.21 5.22
C GLY A 206 -16.89 -20.28 4.80
N ASP A 207 -17.07 -20.84 3.62
CA ASP A 207 -16.26 -21.96 3.12
C ASP A 207 -14.84 -21.52 2.76
N LEU A 208 -14.64 -20.28 2.26
CA LEU A 208 -13.30 -19.76 2.01
C LEU A 208 -12.51 -19.58 3.32
N ALA A 209 -13.18 -19.21 4.42
CA ALA A 209 -12.55 -19.18 5.75
C ALA A 209 -12.14 -20.58 6.23
N LEU A 210 -12.96 -21.59 5.94
CA LEU A 210 -12.64 -22.99 6.28
C LEU A 210 -11.43 -23.48 5.48
N ALA A 211 -11.40 -23.22 4.17
CA ALA A 211 -10.30 -23.60 3.29
C ALA A 211 -8.98 -22.92 3.73
N LEU A 212 -9.00 -21.61 3.97
CA LEU A 212 -7.82 -20.86 4.40
C LEU A 212 -7.29 -21.37 5.75
N ALA A 213 -8.15 -21.53 6.76
CA ALA A 213 -7.72 -22.00 8.07
C ALA A 213 -7.21 -23.45 8.05
N ALA A 214 -7.81 -24.32 7.24
CA ALA A 214 -7.35 -25.71 7.06
C ALA A 214 -5.96 -25.77 6.42
N ASP A 215 -5.75 -25.00 5.33
CA ASP A 215 -4.46 -24.87 4.66
C ASP A 215 -3.36 -24.37 5.62
N GLN A 216 -3.66 -23.31 6.37
CA GLN A 216 -2.72 -22.76 7.34
C GLN A 216 -2.37 -23.74 8.45
N GLN A 217 -3.35 -24.49 8.94
CA GLN A 217 -3.12 -25.53 9.96
C GLN A 217 -2.26 -26.68 9.41
N GLU A 218 -2.51 -27.13 8.20
CA GLU A 218 -1.79 -28.25 7.56
C GLU A 218 -0.33 -27.88 7.25
N ARG A 219 -0.09 -26.69 6.74
CA ARG A 219 1.23 -26.21 6.31
C ARG A 219 2.04 -25.50 7.40
N GLY A 220 1.54 -25.44 8.64
CA GLY A 220 2.26 -24.84 9.77
C GLY A 220 2.17 -23.32 9.87
N GLY A 221 1.19 -22.70 9.20
CA GLY A 221 0.86 -21.29 9.37
C GLY A 221 0.12 -20.97 10.66
N LEU A 222 -0.17 -19.71 10.90
CA LEU A 222 -0.73 -19.21 12.15
C LEU A 222 -2.21 -18.82 12.07
N ILE A 223 -2.78 -18.60 10.88
CA ILE A 223 -4.18 -18.18 10.77
C ILE A 223 -5.10 -19.28 11.27
N THR A 224 -5.94 -18.95 12.23
CA THR A 224 -6.99 -19.81 12.78
C THR A 224 -8.38 -19.33 12.34
N ARG A 225 -9.39 -20.18 12.49
CA ARG A 225 -10.79 -19.77 12.34
C ARG A 225 -11.18 -18.66 13.33
N ALA A 226 -10.56 -18.64 14.52
CA ALA A 226 -10.81 -17.60 15.52
C ALA A 226 -10.27 -16.24 15.05
N ASP A 227 -9.12 -16.20 14.39
CA ASP A 227 -8.58 -14.96 13.78
C ASP A 227 -9.52 -14.41 12.73
N LEU A 228 -9.91 -15.23 11.77
CA LEU A 228 -10.82 -14.83 10.70
C LEU A 228 -12.18 -14.37 11.25
N ALA A 229 -12.79 -15.15 12.16
CA ALA A 229 -14.08 -14.80 12.75
C ALA A 229 -14.04 -13.53 13.62
N ALA A 230 -12.90 -13.22 14.22
CA ALA A 230 -12.70 -12.02 15.06
C ALA A 230 -12.36 -10.77 14.26
N TYR A 231 -11.76 -10.91 13.06
CA TYR A 231 -11.33 -9.77 12.26
C TYR A 231 -12.47 -8.78 11.97
N ARG A 232 -12.20 -7.50 12.12
CA ARG A 232 -13.12 -6.39 11.78
C ARG A 232 -12.31 -5.22 11.18
N PRO A 233 -12.72 -4.65 10.05
CA PRO A 233 -12.21 -3.36 9.61
C PRO A 233 -12.66 -2.27 10.58
N VAL A 234 -11.86 -1.23 10.73
CA VAL A 234 -12.12 -0.14 11.68
C VAL A 234 -12.35 1.16 10.91
N VAL A 235 -13.46 1.84 11.21
CA VAL A 235 -13.68 3.20 10.69
C VAL A 235 -12.96 4.18 11.61
N ARG A 236 -12.01 4.95 11.04
CA ARG A 236 -11.21 5.92 11.78
C ARG A 236 -11.45 7.34 11.27
N PRO A 237 -11.41 8.36 12.14
CA PRO A 237 -11.29 9.73 11.67
C PRO A 237 -9.93 9.89 10.97
N PRO A 238 -9.87 10.56 9.79
CA PRO A 238 -8.60 10.82 9.12
C PRO A 238 -7.77 11.86 9.87
N LEU A 239 -6.45 11.83 9.65
CA LEU A 239 -5.60 12.98 9.93
C LEU A 239 -5.97 14.11 8.98
N ARG A 240 -6.16 15.31 9.50
CA ARG A 240 -6.48 16.50 8.71
C ARG A 240 -5.25 17.40 8.63
N LEU A 241 -4.90 17.78 7.42
CA LEU A 241 -3.75 18.64 7.16
C LEU A 241 -4.11 19.74 6.15
N ARG A 242 -3.83 20.98 6.51
CA ARG A 242 -3.92 22.11 5.59
C ARG A 242 -2.60 22.27 4.83
N ALA A 243 -2.63 22.13 3.51
CA ALA A 243 -1.47 22.32 2.62
C ALA A 243 -1.83 23.33 1.52
N GLY A 244 -1.37 24.57 1.66
CA GLY A 244 -1.82 25.67 0.81
C GLY A 244 -3.34 25.87 0.91
N ASP A 245 -4.02 25.82 -0.24
CA ASP A 245 -5.49 25.91 -0.30
C ASP A 245 -6.19 24.56 -0.07
N TRP A 246 -5.44 23.47 0.04
CA TRP A 246 -5.97 22.12 0.20
C TRP A 246 -6.16 21.75 1.66
N ASP A 247 -7.32 21.20 1.97
CA ASP A 247 -7.61 20.45 3.18
C ASP A 247 -7.49 18.96 2.82
N LEU A 248 -6.45 18.30 3.33
CA LEU A 248 -6.13 16.90 3.06
C LEU A 248 -6.64 16.01 4.18
N ALA A 249 -7.19 14.85 3.84
CA ALA A 249 -7.55 13.77 4.74
C ALA A 249 -6.66 12.57 4.42
N ILE A 250 -5.89 12.12 5.42
CA ILE A 250 -4.87 11.09 5.31
C ILE A 250 -5.19 10.00 6.35
N ASN A 251 -4.84 8.74 6.09
CA ASN A 251 -5.11 7.67 7.04
C ASN A 251 -4.36 7.87 8.37
N ALA A 252 -5.07 7.58 9.47
CA ALA A 252 -4.58 7.77 10.84
C ALA A 252 -3.73 6.58 11.35
N PRO A 253 -3.05 6.72 12.50
CA PRO A 253 -2.49 5.57 13.23
C PRO A 253 -3.55 4.45 13.44
N PRO A 254 -3.15 3.17 13.55
CA PRO A 254 -1.79 2.63 13.68
C PRO A 254 -1.01 2.52 12.36
N SER A 255 -1.53 3.03 11.24
CA SER A 255 -0.73 3.16 10.02
C SER A 255 0.50 4.02 10.28
N ILE A 256 1.64 3.62 9.73
CA ILE A 256 2.87 4.43 9.74
C ILE A 256 2.84 5.46 8.60
N GLY A 257 2.37 5.07 7.43
CA GLY A 257 2.44 5.91 6.22
C GLY A 257 1.70 7.22 6.34
N GLY A 258 0.49 7.22 6.91
CA GLY A 258 -0.29 8.45 7.06
C GLY A 258 0.36 9.48 7.97
N PRO A 259 0.72 9.14 9.22
CA PRO A 259 1.45 10.04 10.13
C PRO A 259 2.76 10.56 9.53
N VAL A 260 3.57 9.71 8.92
CA VAL A 260 4.84 10.09 8.28
C VAL A 260 4.62 11.09 7.15
N LEU A 261 3.64 10.85 6.27
CA LEU A 261 3.29 11.79 5.21
C LEU A 261 2.79 13.13 5.77
N ALA A 262 1.90 13.09 6.79
CA ALA A 262 1.38 14.29 7.42
C ALA A 262 2.50 15.14 8.05
N VAL A 263 3.44 14.51 8.73
CA VAL A 263 4.62 15.16 9.31
C VAL A 263 5.50 15.80 8.24
N MET A 264 5.84 15.07 7.18
CA MET A 264 6.67 15.57 6.08
C MET A 264 6.03 16.78 5.38
N LEU A 265 4.74 16.70 5.09
CA LEU A 265 4.01 17.80 4.46
C LEU A 265 3.87 19.00 5.40
N SER A 266 3.58 18.80 6.69
CA SER A 266 3.52 19.87 7.70
C SER A 266 4.83 20.63 7.77
N GLU A 267 5.95 19.92 7.67
CA GLU A 267 7.28 20.55 7.69
C GLU A 267 7.54 21.37 6.42
N LEU A 268 7.14 20.87 5.23
CA LEU A 268 7.22 21.67 4.01
C LEU A 268 6.33 22.92 4.08
N VAL A 269 5.12 22.81 4.64
CA VAL A 269 4.24 23.96 4.89
C VAL A 269 4.93 24.99 5.80
N ARG A 270 5.58 24.52 6.88
CA ARG A 270 6.29 25.39 7.83
C ARG A 270 7.50 26.10 7.21
N ARG A 271 8.22 25.44 6.29
CA ARG A 271 9.37 26.03 5.59
C ARG A 271 8.97 27.06 4.54
N GLY A 272 7.77 26.96 4.00
CA GLY A 272 7.29 27.88 2.95
C GLY A 272 7.94 27.59 1.59
N ASP A 273 8.86 28.44 1.15
CA ASP A 273 9.60 28.25 -0.12
C ASP A 273 10.70 27.21 0.09
N TRP A 274 10.34 25.93 -0.01
CA TRP A 274 11.26 24.82 0.16
C TRP A 274 12.02 24.46 -1.15
N THR A 275 13.20 23.92 -0.98
CA THR A 275 14.16 23.53 -2.01
C THR A 275 14.40 22.01 -2.02
N VAL A 276 15.23 21.50 -2.94
CA VAL A 276 15.67 20.11 -2.93
C VAL A 276 16.44 19.77 -1.64
N ALA A 277 17.24 20.71 -1.13
CA ALA A 277 17.94 20.50 0.14
C ALA A 277 16.97 20.32 1.32
N ASP A 278 15.84 21.04 1.31
CA ASP A 278 14.78 20.87 2.30
C ASP A 278 14.10 19.49 2.17
N LEU A 279 13.87 19.00 0.94
CA LEU A 279 13.35 17.65 0.73
C LEU A 279 14.27 16.57 1.31
N ILE A 280 15.58 16.72 1.11
CA ILE A 280 16.59 15.82 1.67
C ILE A 280 16.57 15.88 3.20
N ASP A 281 16.59 17.08 3.76
CA ASP A 281 16.63 17.28 5.20
C ASP A 281 15.36 16.77 5.90
N VAL A 282 14.16 17.08 5.37
CA VAL A 282 12.90 16.57 5.89
C VAL A 282 12.87 15.04 5.85
N GLN A 283 13.24 14.43 4.73
CA GLN A 283 13.29 12.96 4.64
C GLN A 283 14.31 12.37 5.62
N ARG A 284 15.53 12.93 5.68
CA ARG A 284 16.57 12.45 6.60
C ARG A 284 16.11 12.45 8.05
N GLN A 285 15.47 13.53 8.49
CA GLN A 285 15.00 13.66 9.86
C GLN A 285 13.80 12.76 10.13
N VAL A 286 12.76 12.81 9.28
CA VAL A 286 11.53 12.04 9.45
C VAL A 286 11.81 10.54 9.33
N LEU A 287 12.55 10.12 8.32
CA LEU A 287 12.89 8.73 8.13
C LEU A 287 13.85 8.21 9.21
N GLY A 288 14.89 8.88 9.61
CA GLY A 288 15.80 8.45 10.69
C GLY A 288 15.12 8.37 12.12
N HIS A 289 14.09 9.18 12.57
CA HIS A 289 13.32 8.97 13.83
C HIS A 289 12.45 7.71 13.76
N ARG A 290 11.76 7.46 12.65
CA ARG A 290 11.02 6.22 12.45
C ARG A 290 11.91 5.00 12.76
N LEU A 291 13.15 4.86 12.18
CA LEU A 291 14.10 3.75 12.37
C LEU A 291 14.58 3.58 13.81
N ARG A 292 14.66 4.65 14.56
CA ARG A 292 15.17 4.57 15.93
C ARG A 292 14.08 4.25 16.94
N GLU A 293 12.85 4.71 16.71
CA GLU A 293 11.79 4.72 17.71
C GLU A 293 10.50 4.04 17.23
N HIS A 294 9.89 4.54 16.15
CA HIS A 294 8.53 4.16 15.77
C HIS A 294 8.41 2.69 15.29
N ASP A 295 9.37 2.21 14.48
CA ASP A 295 9.34 0.84 13.96
C ASP A 295 9.57 -0.22 15.05
N PHE A 296 10.07 0.18 16.23
CA PHE A 296 10.18 -0.65 17.40
C PHE A 296 9.02 -0.45 18.40
N SER A 297 7.95 0.21 17.98
CA SER A 297 6.77 0.44 18.80
C SER A 297 6.01 -0.86 19.06
N GLY A 298 5.64 -1.07 20.33
CA GLY A 298 4.66 -2.07 20.74
C GLY A 298 3.21 -1.57 20.64
N ASP A 299 3.01 -0.25 20.45
CA ASP A 299 1.72 0.42 20.33
C ASP A 299 1.78 1.52 19.25
N LEU A 300 1.67 1.09 18.00
CA LEU A 300 1.72 1.99 16.82
C LEU A 300 0.63 3.07 16.83
N GLU A 301 -0.49 2.86 17.52
CA GLU A 301 -1.55 3.86 17.62
C GLU A 301 -1.12 5.00 18.56
N ALA A 302 -0.67 4.68 19.77
CA ALA A 302 -0.20 5.67 20.72
C ALA A 302 1.02 6.44 20.20
N ASP A 303 2.04 5.74 19.71
CA ASP A 303 3.28 6.36 19.25
C ASP A 303 3.10 7.16 17.96
N GLY A 304 2.15 6.76 17.10
CA GLY A 304 1.77 7.55 15.92
C GLY A 304 1.14 8.90 16.27
N TYR A 305 0.27 8.95 17.25
CA TYR A 305 -0.28 10.21 17.74
C TYR A 305 0.75 11.04 18.52
N ASP A 306 1.64 10.41 19.32
CA ASP A 306 2.72 11.10 20.00
C ASP A 306 3.72 11.73 19.02
N LEU A 307 4.06 11.03 17.92
CA LEU A 307 4.87 11.57 16.84
C LEU A 307 4.25 12.85 16.26
N LEU A 308 2.95 12.83 15.95
CA LEU A 308 2.25 13.98 15.38
C LEU A 308 2.24 15.17 16.37
N ASP A 309 1.95 14.94 17.64
CA ASP A 309 1.95 15.96 18.70
C ASP A 309 3.37 16.53 18.94
N ARG A 310 4.39 15.65 18.97
CA ARG A 310 5.80 16.02 19.14
C ARG A 310 6.29 16.90 18.00
N VAL A 311 6.01 16.51 16.75
CA VAL A 311 6.43 17.32 15.59
C VAL A 311 5.69 18.64 15.53
N GLN A 312 4.43 18.67 15.87
CA GLN A 312 3.67 19.93 15.97
C GLN A 312 4.27 20.88 17.01
N ARG A 313 4.81 20.36 18.11
CA ARG A 313 5.40 21.18 19.21
C ARG A 313 6.87 21.53 19.00
N TYR A 314 7.69 20.59 18.48
CA TYR A 314 9.15 20.66 18.54
C TYR A 314 9.86 20.55 17.18
N GLY A 315 9.16 20.25 16.08
CA GLY A 315 9.77 19.94 14.78
C GLY A 315 10.34 18.51 14.70
N LEU A 316 11.07 18.22 13.63
CA LEU A 316 11.44 16.85 13.24
C LEU A 316 12.64 16.26 13.96
N VAL A 317 12.61 14.96 14.21
CA VAL A 317 13.77 14.07 14.48
C VAL A 317 13.45 12.64 13.99
N GLY A 318 14.14 12.15 13.03
CA GLY A 318 14.39 10.87 12.33
C GLY A 318 13.46 9.63 12.18
N LEU A 319 13.25 8.97 10.97
CA LEU A 319 12.40 7.76 10.69
C LEU A 319 12.79 6.91 9.44
N PRO A 320 12.66 5.55 9.35
CA PRO A 320 12.87 4.72 8.14
C PRO A 320 11.68 3.94 7.52
N THR A 321 11.95 2.97 6.63
CA THR A 321 11.29 2.69 5.34
C THR A 321 11.15 1.21 5.01
N SER A 322 10.01 0.75 4.40
CA SER A 322 9.88 -0.45 3.55
C SER A 322 8.46 -0.81 3.02
N GLY A 323 8.29 -1.80 2.10
CA GLY A 323 7.09 -2.55 1.65
C GLY A 323 6.59 -2.36 0.19
N SER A 324 5.83 -3.32 -0.40
CA SER A 324 5.26 -3.34 -1.78
C SER A 324 3.73 -3.10 -1.78
N THR A 325 3.12 -2.52 -2.88
CA THR A 325 1.73 -1.99 -2.80
C THR A 325 1.10 -1.70 -4.17
N ALA A 326 -0.26 -1.71 -4.27
CA ALA A 326 -1.06 -1.18 -5.38
C ALA A 326 -1.99 -0.05 -4.92
N HIS A 327 -2.29 0.91 -5.83
CA HIS A 327 -3.13 2.08 -5.51
C HIS A 327 -4.17 2.38 -6.59
N VAL A 328 -5.38 2.78 -6.16
CA VAL A 328 -6.50 3.26 -7.01
C VAL A 328 -7.02 4.58 -6.49
N SER A 329 -7.24 5.55 -7.38
CA SER A 329 -7.88 6.84 -7.11
C SER A 329 -9.09 7.06 -8.01
N VAL A 330 -10.23 7.46 -7.44
CA VAL A 330 -11.45 7.81 -8.18
C VAL A 330 -12.06 9.10 -7.62
N VAL A 331 -12.47 10.00 -8.53
CA VAL A 331 -13.26 11.21 -8.18
C VAL A 331 -14.44 11.31 -9.13
N ASP A 332 -15.66 11.48 -8.63
CA ASP A 332 -16.85 11.69 -9.45
C ASP A 332 -17.23 13.17 -9.64
N GLY A 333 -18.17 13.40 -10.55
CA GLY A 333 -18.67 14.75 -10.88
C GLY A 333 -19.40 15.46 -9.73
N ALA A 334 -19.93 14.71 -8.74
CA ALA A 334 -20.51 15.29 -7.53
C ALA A 334 -19.44 15.78 -6.54
N GLY A 335 -18.21 15.29 -6.66
CA GLY A 335 -17.11 15.62 -5.78
C GLY A 335 -16.89 14.60 -4.66
N THR A 336 -17.36 13.36 -4.81
CA THR A 336 -16.91 12.25 -3.98
C THR A 336 -15.52 11.81 -4.42
N ALA A 337 -14.59 11.71 -3.48
CA ALA A 337 -13.26 11.19 -3.68
C ALA A 337 -13.06 9.87 -2.94
N CYS A 338 -12.47 8.88 -3.59
CA CYS A 338 -12.10 7.60 -2.99
C CYS A 338 -10.67 7.23 -3.40
N ALA A 339 -9.80 7.00 -2.42
CA ALA A 339 -8.43 6.54 -2.58
C ALA A 339 -8.26 5.21 -1.85
N ILE A 340 -7.86 4.16 -2.55
CA ILE A 340 -7.63 2.83 -2.00
C ILE A 340 -6.18 2.44 -2.23
N THR A 341 -5.49 2.07 -1.16
CA THR A 341 -4.16 1.46 -1.24
C THR A 341 -4.20 0.09 -0.58
N ALA A 342 -3.71 -0.94 -1.28
CA ALA A 342 -3.71 -2.31 -0.80
C ALA A 342 -2.33 -2.97 -1.02
N SER A 343 -1.97 -3.91 -0.13
CA SER A 343 -0.72 -4.64 -0.17
C SER A 343 -0.90 -6.09 0.28
N ALA A 344 -0.16 -6.99 -0.32
CA ALA A 344 0.03 -8.37 0.15
C ALA A 344 1.49 -8.60 0.64
N GLY A 345 2.21 -7.53 0.95
CA GLY A 345 3.65 -7.58 1.15
C GLY A 345 4.37 -7.96 -0.15
N TYR A 346 5.28 -8.90 -0.07
CA TYR A 346 5.95 -9.50 -1.23
C TYR A 346 5.24 -10.78 -1.73
N GLY A 347 4.14 -11.20 -1.08
CA GLY A 347 3.51 -12.50 -1.25
C GLY A 347 4.23 -13.61 -0.51
N SER A 348 3.49 -14.58 0.04
CA SER A 348 4.08 -15.74 0.75
C SER A 348 4.68 -16.79 -0.18
N GLY A 349 4.44 -16.65 -1.47
CA GLY A 349 4.79 -17.66 -2.48
C GLY A 349 3.79 -18.81 -2.60
N ALA A 350 2.66 -18.77 -1.88
CA ALA A 350 1.67 -19.83 -1.88
C ALA A 350 0.25 -19.33 -2.16
N THR A 351 -0.56 -20.25 -2.67
CA THR A 351 -2.00 -20.10 -2.93
C THR A 351 -2.78 -21.04 -2.02
N VAL A 352 -3.95 -20.60 -1.54
CA VAL A 352 -4.89 -21.49 -0.83
C VAL A 352 -5.41 -22.55 -1.79
N PRO A 353 -5.18 -23.87 -1.53
CA PRO A 353 -5.44 -24.92 -2.50
C PRO A 353 -6.86 -24.91 -3.06
N GLY A 354 -6.97 -24.97 -4.39
CA GLY A 354 -8.24 -25.04 -5.11
C GLY A 354 -9.01 -23.72 -5.20
N THR A 355 -8.50 -22.61 -4.63
CA THR A 355 -9.22 -21.32 -4.59
C THR A 355 -8.64 -20.24 -5.50
N GLY A 356 -7.40 -20.36 -5.94
CA GLY A 356 -6.66 -19.31 -6.65
C GLY A 356 -6.30 -18.08 -5.78
N LEU A 357 -6.64 -18.08 -4.49
CA LEU A 357 -6.36 -16.98 -3.58
C LEU A 357 -4.91 -17.03 -3.10
N MET A 358 -4.06 -16.13 -3.61
CA MET A 358 -2.66 -16.01 -3.20
C MET A 358 -2.55 -15.40 -1.80
N LEU A 359 -1.71 -16.01 -0.96
CA LEU A 359 -1.46 -15.61 0.42
C LEU A 359 -0.49 -14.42 0.51
N ASN A 360 -0.73 -13.50 1.45
CA ASN A 360 0.17 -12.41 1.79
C ASN A 360 1.42 -12.91 2.54
N ASN A 361 2.45 -12.06 2.68
CA ASN A 361 3.58 -12.30 3.59
C ASN A 361 3.85 -11.13 4.54
N CYS A 362 2.84 -10.40 4.95
CA CYS A 362 3.00 -9.18 5.73
C CYS A 362 3.72 -9.37 7.08
N LEU A 363 3.72 -10.58 7.66
CA LEU A 363 4.58 -10.91 8.80
C LEU A 363 6.03 -11.14 8.39
N GLY A 364 6.26 -11.53 7.13
CA GLY A 364 7.58 -11.84 6.60
C GLY A 364 8.38 -10.65 6.09
N GLU A 365 7.91 -9.42 6.31
CA GLU A 365 8.58 -8.16 6.00
C GLU A 365 9.38 -7.69 7.23
N PRO A 366 10.70 -8.00 7.37
CA PRO A 366 11.45 -7.70 8.60
C PRO A 366 11.47 -6.22 8.95
N GLU A 367 11.40 -5.40 7.94
CA GLU A 367 11.40 -3.97 8.05
C GLU A 367 10.11 -3.38 8.64
N LEU A 368 8.98 -4.06 8.51
CA LEU A 368 7.71 -3.71 9.15
C LEU A 368 7.44 -4.51 10.44
N ASN A 369 8.30 -5.49 10.74
CA ASN A 369 8.19 -6.37 11.91
C ASN A 369 9.48 -6.31 12.75
N ARG A 370 9.93 -5.11 13.11
CA ARG A 370 11.20 -4.86 13.81
C ARG A 370 11.28 -5.46 15.21
N LEU A 371 10.15 -5.68 15.87
CA LEU A 371 10.10 -6.42 17.13
C LEU A 371 10.34 -7.92 16.95
N GLY A 372 10.34 -8.39 15.73
CA GLY A 372 10.48 -9.78 15.32
C GLY A 372 9.22 -10.33 14.67
N VAL A 373 9.41 -11.27 13.76
CA VAL A 373 8.31 -12.01 13.14
C VAL A 373 7.57 -12.76 14.24
N HIS A 374 6.27 -12.61 14.35
CA HIS A 374 5.41 -13.20 15.40
C HIS A 374 5.58 -12.61 16.83
N ALA A 375 6.17 -11.43 16.97
CA ALA A 375 6.38 -10.82 18.28
C ALA A 375 5.13 -10.12 18.87
N LEU A 376 4.17 -9.78 18.02
CA LEU A 376 2.95 -9.08 18.44
C LEU A 376 1.89 -10.04 18.98
N GLU A 377 1.01 -9.53 19.82
CA GLU A 377 -0.15 -10.28 20.30
C GLU A 377 -1.17 -10.53 19.17
N PRO A 378 -1.79 -11.73 19.10
CA PRO A 378 -2.80 -12.04 18.10
C PRO A 378 -3.95 -11.03 18.08
N GLY A 379 -4.22 -10.44 16.92
CA GLY A 379 -5.21 -9.40 16.71
C GLY A 379 -4.68 -7.97 16.70
N THR A 380 -3.39 -7.78 16.94
CA THR A 380 -2.75 -6.48 16.75
C THR A 380 -2.62 -6.15 15.28
N ARG A 381 -2.97 -4.91 14.87
CA ARG A 381 -2.73 -4.39 13.52
C ARG A 381 -1.23 -4.34 13.24
N LEU A 382 -0.82 -4.82 12.08
CA LEU A 382 0.57 -4.72 11.65
C LEU A 382 0.91 -3.30 11.17
N ALA A 383 2.21 -3.00 11.17
CA ALA A 383 2.75 -1.78 10.57
C ALA A 383 2.43 -1.70 9.07
N SER A 384 2.25 -0.49 8.54
CA SER A 384 2.01 -0.28 7.11
C SER A 384 2.43 1.12 6.65
N ASN A 385 3.08 1.20 5.49
CA ASN A 385 3.49 2.45 4.83
C ASN A 385 2.41 3.05 3.93
N MET A 386 1.28 2.39 3.74
CA MET A 386 0.20 2.86 2.89
C MET A 386 -0.34 4.22 3.36
N ALA A 387 -0.56 5.15 2.42
CA ALA A 387 -1.00 6.51 2.69
C ALA A 387 -2.02 7.02 1.64
N PRO A 388 -3.17 6.32 1.42
CA PRO A 388 -4.20 6.84 0.55
C PRO A 388 -4.72 8.17 1.09
N THR A 389 -4.75 9.20 0.22
CA THR A 389 -5.04 10.57 0.58
C THR A 389 -6.16 11.12 -0.29
N VAL A 390 -7.11 11.81 0.31
CA VAL A 390 -8.10 12.61 -0.43
C VAL A 390 -8.02 14.06 0.01
N GLY A 391 -8.44 14.98 -0.85
CA GLY A 391 -8.36 16.42 -0.54
C GLY A 391 -9.47 17.22 -1.18
N ARG A 392 -9.79 18.35 -0.53
CA ARG A 392 -10.65 19.40 -1.07
C ARG A 392 -9.99 20.75 -0.93
N ALA A 393 -10.16 21.60 -1.93
CA ALA A 393 -9.76 22.98 -1.83
C ALA A 393 -10.99 23.90 -1.77
N ALA A 394 -10.80 25.14 -1.32
CA ALA A 394 -11.86 26.13 -1.26
C ALA A 394 -12.47 26.34 -2.66
N GLY A 395 -13.76 26.22 -2.76
CA GLY A 395 -14.52 26.40 -4.00
C GLY A 395 -15.12 27.80 -4.11
N PRO A 396 -15.72 28.12 -5.27
CA PRO A 396 -16.55 29.30 -5.41
C PRO A 396 -17.72 29.26 -4.43
N ALA A 397 -18.22 30.41 -4.02
CA ALA A 397 -19.27 30.55 -2.99
C ALA A 397 -20.59 29.76 -3.25
N SER A 398 -20.77 29.20 -4.44
CA SER A 398 -21.96 28.48 -4.88
C SER A 398 -21.73 27.08 -5.43
N GLY A 399 -20.58 26.44 -5.17
CA GLY A 399 -20.28 25.13 -5.77
C GLY A 399 -19.23 24.29 -5.03
N VAL A 400 -19.12 23.03 -5.43
CA VAL A 400 -18.07 22.11 -4.95
C VAL A 400 -16.72 22.60 -5.50
N GLY A 401 -15.77 22.87 -4.62
CA GLY A 401 -14.40 23.24 -4.98
C GLY A 401 -13.63 22.12 -5.68
N PRO A 402 -12.34 22.33 -5.96
CA PRO A 402 -11.46 21.28 -6.43
C PRO A 402 -11.42 20.10 -5.46
N VAL A 403 -11.36 18.88 -6.02
CA VAL A 403 -11.34 17.62 -5.28
C VAL A 403 -10.20 16.76 -5.81
N LEU A 404 -9.51 16.03 -4.93
CA LEU A 404 -8.38 15.17 -5.25
C LEU A 404 -8.52 13.82 -4.53
N ALA A 405 -8.23 12.74 -5.23
CA ALA A 405 -7.86 11.45 -4.66
C ALA A 405 -6.46 11.12 -5.16
N ILE A 406 -5.55 10.70 -4.29
CA ILE A 406 -4.14 10.46 -4.63
C ILE A 406 -3.52 9.41 -3.71
N GLY A 407 -2.58 8.65 -4.24
CA GLY A 407 -1.74 7.73 -3.48
C GLY A 407 -0.65 7.13 -4.35
N SER A 408 0.14 6.26 -3.79
CA SER A 408 1.27 5.64 -4.47
C SER A 408 1.44 4.19 -4.02
N PRO A 409 1.76 3.25 -4.91
CA PRO A 409 2.53 2.07 -4.56
C PRO A 409 3.99 2.44 -4.34
N GLY A 410 4.80 1.53 -3.80
CA GLY A 410 6.25 1.71 -3.78
C GLY A 410 6.88 1.63 -2.41
N ALA A 411 6.28 0.83 -1.53
CA ALA A 411 6.98 0.51 -0.30
C ALA A 411 7.06 1.72 0.66
N ASP A 412 8.22 1.89 1.21
CA ASP A 412 8.69 3.02 1.98
C ASP A 412 8.72 4.33 1.19
N ARG A 413 8.89 4.24 -0.15
CA ARG A 413 8.89 5.41 -1.04
C ARG A 413 7.48 6.00 -1.23
N ILE A 414 6.42 5.37 -0.74
CA ILE A 414 5.04 5.89 -0.79
C ILE A 414 4.99 7.31 -0.22
N THR A 415 5.47 7.47 1.00
CA THR A 415 5.37 8.75 1.71
C THR A 415 6.24 9.83 1.10
N THR A 416 7.47 9.50 0.66
CA THR A 416 8.38 10.45 0.02
C THR A 416 7.95 10.82 -1.40
N ALA A 417 7.36 9.89 -2.15
CA ALA A 417 6.76 10.20 -3.44
C ALA A 417 5.56 11.15 -3.29
N LEU A 418 4.65 10.85 -2.36
CA LEU A 418 3.47 11.69 -2.09
C LEU A 418 3.87 13.06 -1.53
N MET A 419 4.85 13.13 -0.62
CA MET A 419 5.38 14.39 -0.12
C MET A 419 5.87 15.30 -1.26
N GLN A 420 6.68 14.75 -2.18
CA GLN A 420 7.24 15.52 -3.30
C GLN A 420 6.16 15.96 -4.30
N VAL A 421 5.20 15.08 -4.62
CA VAL A 421 4.12 15.41 -5.55
C VAL A 421 3.15 16.41 -4.92
N LEU A 422 2.67 16.16 -3.70
CA LEU A 422 1.76 17.07 -3.01
C LEU A 422 2.44 18.41 -2.65
N GLY A 423 3.72 18.37 -2.28
CA GLY A 423 4.51 19.58 -2.04
C GLY A 423 4.57 20.49 -3.28
N ARG A 424 4.91 19.93 -4.45
CA ARG A 424 4.92 20.69 -5.71
C ARG A 424 3.52 21.14 -6.13
N TYR A 425 2.54 20.27 -6.04
CA TYR A 425 1.17 20.56 -6.48
C TYR A 425 0.46 21.54 -5.55
N ALA A 426 0.37 21.23 -4.25
CA ALA A 426 -0.45 21.98 -3.30
C ALA A 426 0.24 23.23 -2.76
N LEU A 427 1.59 23.26 -2.65
CA LEU A 427 2.32 24.37 -2.06
C LEU A 427 3.00 25.27 -3.11
N GLN A 428 3.52 24.69 -4.19
CA GLN A 428 4.21 25.46 -5.25
C GLN A 428 3.33 25.73 -6.47
N GLY A 429 2.10 25.19 -6.53
CA GLY A 429 1.17 25.42 -7.64
C GLY A 429 1.57 24.77 -8.97
N VAL A 430 2.46 23.80 -8.95
CA VAL A 430 2.85 23.02 -10.14
C VAL A 430 1.67 22.17 -10.61
N ALA A 431 1.42 22.09 -11.91
CA ALA A 431 0.38 21.23 -12.47
C ALA A 431 0.60 19.77 -12.02
N LEU A 432 -0.50 19.03 -11.72
CA LEU A 432 -0.41 17.73 -11.06
C LEU A 432 0.36 16.70 -11.89
N ASP A 433 0.16 16.66 -13.21
CA ASP A 433 0.89 15.82 -14.14
C ASP A 433 2.40 16.12 -14.13
N ALA A 434 2.76 17.41 -14.18
CA ALA A 434 4.14 17.85 -14.07
C ALA A 434 4.76 17.52 -12.69
N ALA A 435 4.00 17.64 -11.61
CA ALA A 435 4.45 17.26 -10.27
C ALA A 435 4.69 15.74 -10.14
N ILE A 436 3.87 14.91 -10.81
CA ILE A 436 4.02 13.46 -10.86
C ILE A 436 5.23 13.06 -11.71
N ASP A 437 5.43 13.70 -12.86
CA ASP A 437 6.54 13.41 -13.79
C ASP A 437 7.90 13.95 -13.30
N ALA A 438 7.91 14.89 -12.36
CA ALA A 438 9.13 15.50 -11.84
C ALA A 438 10.09 14.45 -11.26
N PRO A 439 11.42 14.66 -11.41
CA PRO A 439 12.44 13.78 -10.83
C PRO A 439 12.24 13.64 -9.32
N ARG A 440 12.54 12.42 -8.81
CA ARG A 440 12.38 12.08 -7.40
C ARG A 440 13.68 11.71 -6.74
N LEU A 441 13.71 11.94 -5.44
CA LEU A 441 14.75 11.46 -4.54
C LEU A 441 14.12 10.73 -3.34
N HIS A 442 14.93 9.87 -2.71
CA HIS A 442 14.54 9.14 -1.51
C HIS A 442 15.76 8.93 -0.61
N VAL A 443 15.67 9.29 0.66
CA VAL A 443 16.75 9.09 1.63
C VAL A 443 16.65 7.68 2.21
N THR A 444 17.74 6.94 2.10
CA THR A 444 17.96 5.65 2.76
C THR A 444 19.11 5.77 3.76
N PHE A 445 19.39 4.70 4.51
CA PHE A 445 20.50 4.69 5.45
C PHE A 445 21.31 3.41 5.27
N ARG A 446 22.64 3.53 5.34
CA ARG A 446 23.57 2.41 5.33
C ARG A 446 23.99 2.08 6.77
N GLY A 447 23.88 0.82 7.17
CA GLY A 447 24.08 0.36 8.54
C GLY A 447 22.76 0.13 9.28
N ASP A 448 22.82 -0.63 10.39
CA ASP A 448 21.67 -0.95 11.21
C ASP A 448 21.47 0.08 12.33
N PHE A 449 20.22 0.43 12.58
CA PHE A 449 19.89 1.20 13.77
C PHE A 449 19.75 0.25 14.98
N ALA A 450 20.38 0.59 16.08
CA ALA A 450 20.07 -0.05 17.37
C ALA A 450 18.66 0.38 17.79
N GLY A 451 17.77 -0.59 18.01
CA GLY A 451 16.47 -0.33 18.62
C GLY A 451 16.61 0.34 20.01
N PRO A 452 15.51 0.86 20.57
CA PRO A 452 15.54 1.43 21.91
C PRO A 452 16.12 0.41 22.89
N ARG A 453 17.04 0.85 23.76
CA ARG A 453 17.62 0.00 24.79
C ARG A 453 16.50 -0.53 25.68
N THR A 454 16.14 -1.80 25.54
CA THR A 454 15.28 -2.46 26.50
C THR A 454 15.96 -2.42 27.86
N LEU A 455 15.26 -1.85 28.83
CA LEU A 455 15.64 -1.92 30.23
C LEU A 455 15.84 -3.40 30.62
N GLU A 456 16.87 -3.66 31.38
CA GLU A 456 17.39 -4.94 31.83
C GLU A 456 16.32 -6.01 32.08
N GLY A 457 16.46 -7.20 31.49
CA GLY A 457 15.83 -8.39 32.01
C GLY A 457 15.23 -9.42 31.07
N ALA A 458 15.37 -9.33 29.76
CA ALA A 458 14.90 -10.39 28.85
C ALA A 458 16.09 -11.11 28.19
N GLU A 459 16.45 -12.27 28.74
CA GLU A 459 17.27 -13.27 28.05
C GLU A 459 16.44 -13.88 26.89
N THR A 460 16.48 -13.26 25.73
CA THR A 460 16.02 -13.87 24.48
C THR A 460 17.18 -13.89 23.49
N GLY A 461 17.59 -15.10 23.14
CA GLY A 461 18.68 -15.32 22.19
C GLY A 461 18.32 -14.76 20.82
N GLY A 462 19.25 -13.99 20.25
CA GLY A 462 19.22 -13.57 18.86
C GLY A 462 19.25 -12.07 18.59
N LEU A 463 19.55 -11.21 19.54
CA LEU A 463 19.79 -9.79 19.28
C LEU A 463 21.27 -9.58 18.93
N THR A 464 21.52 -9.08 17.72
CA THR A 464 22.81 -8.57 17.30
C THR A 464 23.33 -7.51 18.27
N ALA A 465 24.66 -7.49 18.48
CA ALA A 465 25.33 -6.48 19.31
C ALA A 465 24.89 -5.05 18.89
N PRO A 466 24.86 -4.08 19.83
CA PRO A 466 24.48 -2.72 19.51
C PRO A 466 25.37 -2.20 18.38
N ALA A 467 24.76 -1.60 17.36
CA ALA A 467 25.49 -0.95 16.28
C ALA A 467 26.46 0.07 16.90
N THR A 468 27.74 -0.04 16.56
CA THR A 468 28.81 0.81 17.12
C THR A 468 28.91 2.16 16.40
N GLU A 469 28.23 2.33 15.25
CA GLU A 469 28.27 3.52 14.43
C GLU A 469 26.84 3.98 14.07
N GLU A 470 26.62 5.30 14.00
CA GLU A 470 25.35 5.85 13.53
C GLU A 470 25.17 5.53 12.04
N PRO A 471 23.97 5.09 11.60
CA PRO A 471 23.69 4.82 10.20
C PRO A 471 23.88 6.05 9.32
N ILE A 472 24.56 5.85 8.20
CA ILE A 472 24.95 6.92 7.27
C ILE A 472 23.83 7.15 6.28
N PRO A 473 23.28 8.38 6.15
CA PRO A 473 22.27 8.69 5.14
C PRO A 473 22.87 8.63 3.73
N VAL A 474 22.15 7.98 2.82
CA VAL A 474 22.45 7.85 1.40
C VAL A 474 21.21 8.30 0.63
N VAL A 475 21.39 9.10 -0.42
CA VAL A 475 20.25 9.63 -1.17
C VAL A 475 20.15 8.91 -2.50
N GLN A 476 19.08 8.14 -2.65
CA GLN A 476 18.65 7.56 -3.92
C GLN A 476 18.06 8.67 -4.78
N VAL A 477 18.52 8.85 -6.01
CA VAL A 477 18.02 9.89 -6.92
C VAL A 477 17.75 9.33 -8.31
N GLU A 478 16.79 9.87 -9.01
CA GLU A 478 16.69 9.66 -10.45
C GLU A 478 17.80 10.41 -11.18
N ASP A 479 18.22 9.90 -12.33
CA ASP A 479 19.23 10.50 -13.21
C ASP A 479 18.78 11.90 -13.67
N ASP A 480 19.18 12.90 -12.89
CA ASP A 480 18.84 14.31 -13.04
C ASP A 480 19.97 15.15 -12.40
N ASP A 481 20.64 15.94 -13.22
CA ASP A 481 21.85 16.69 -12.82
C ASP A 481 21.59 17.63 -11.63
N ASP A 482 20.43 18.28 -11.58
CA ASP A 482 20.09 19.23 -10.50
C ASP A 482 19.88 18.49 -9.17
N LEU A 483 19.27 17.30 -9.19
CA LEU A 483 19.14 16.47 -7.99
C LEU A 483 20.49 15.94 -7.51
N VAL A 484 21.33 15.44 -8.41
CA VAL A 484 22.66 14.93 -8.06
C VAL A 484 23.50 16.05 -7.43
N LEU A 485 23.58 17.22 -8.08
CA LEU A 485 24.31 18.37 -7.55
C LEU A 485 23.79 18.83 -6.19
N ALA A 486 22.48 18.82 -5.97
CA ALA A 486 21.89 19.19 -4.69
C ALA A 486 22.25 18.21 -3.56
N VAL A 487 22.33 16.91 -3.86
CA VAL A 487 22.74 15.88 -2.90
C VAL A 487 24.23 16.04 -2.54
N GLU A 488 25.09 16.23 -3.53
CA GLU A 488 26.51 16.46 -3.34
C GLU A 488 26.76 17.76 -2.54
N ALA A 489 26.01 18.84 -2.83
CA ALA A 489 26.09 20.09 -2.08
C ALA A 489 25.64 19.94 -0.62
N ALA A 490 24.76 18.99 -0.32
CA ALA A 490 24.38 18.61 1.05
C ALA A 490 25.43 17.73 1.76
N GLY A 491 26.54 17.39 1.11
CA GLY A 491 27.60 16.53 1.63
C GLY A 491 27.21 15.06 1.76
N LEU A 492 26.25 14.61 0.94
CA LEU A 492 25.74 13.24 0.94
C LEU A 492 26.13 12.49 -0.33
N GLU A 493 26.05 11.16 -0.27
CA GLU A 493 26.33 10.26 -1.39
C GLU A 493 25.06 10.05 -2.24
N PRO A 494 25.05 10.44 -3.55
CA PRO A 494 23.95 10.10 -4.43
C PRO A 494 24.11 8.68 -4.98
N VAL A 495 23.02 7.91 -4.96
CA VAL A 495 22.87 6.65 -5.70
C VAL A 495 21.91 6.89 -6.85
N VAL A 496 22.46 6.94 -8.07
CA VAL A 496 21.70 7.33 -9.25
C VAL A 496 20.97 6.14 -9.86
N HIS A 497 19.67 6.30 -10.08
CA HIS A 497 18.77 5.37 -10.77
C HIS A 497 18.37 5.94 -12.11
N PRO A 498 18.04 5.09 -13.10
CA PRO A 498 17.48 5.57 -14.37
C PRO A 498 16.25 6.47 -14.15
N ARG A 499 16.04 7.42 -15.05
CA ARG A 499 14.79 8.21 -15.09
C ARG A 499 13.57 7.31 -15.14
N CYS A 500 12.52 7.71 -14.46
CA CYS A 500 11.28 6.95 -14.34
C CYS A 500 11.48 5.54 -13.76
N SER A 501 12.45 5.37 -12.85
CA SER A 501 12.64 4.09 -12.16
C SER A 501 11.47 3.78 -11.24
N MET A 502 10.93 2.55 -11.34
CA MET A 502 9.87 2.06 -10.46
C MET A 502 10.28 2.02 -8.97
N PHE A 503 11.56 2.17 -8.68
CA PHE A 503 12.08 2.31 -7.31
C PHE A 503 11.38 3.47 -6.57
N PHE A 504 11.10 4.60 -7.23
CA PHE A 504 10.52 5.80 -6.62
C PHE A 504 9.00 5.81 -6.53
N GLY A 505 8.36 4.65 -6.50
CA GLY A 505 6.91 4.51 -6.40
C GLY A 505 6.19 4.66 -7.74
N GLY A 506 4.92 5.06 -7.68
CA GLY A 506 4.06 5.18 -8.87
C GLY A 506 2.77 5.94 -8.52
N VAL A 507 2.84 7.27 -8.42
CA VAL A 507 1.71 8.09 -7.96
C VAL A 507 0.56 8.05 -8.97
N GLY A 508 -0.63 7.66 -8.49
CA GLY A 508 -1.89 7.76 -9.24
C GLY A 508 -2.81 8.79 -8.60
N ALA A 509 -3.44 9.64 -9.41
CA ALA A 509 -4.36 10.65 -8.92
C ALA A 509 -5.57 10.83 -9.85
N ALA A 510 -6.74 11.00 -9.24
CA ALA A 510 -7.96 11.46 -9.90
C ALA A 510 -8.40 12.78 -9.27
N PHE A 511 -8.95 13.70 -10.07
CA PHE A 511 -9.29 15.02 -9.58
C PHE A 511 -10.46 15.64 -10.31
N ARG A 512 -11.12 16.60 -9.62
CA ARG A 512 -12.11 17.51 -10.15
C ARG A 512 -11.58 18.93 -9.99
N ARG A 513 -11.62 19.72 -11.07
CA ARG A 513 -11.21 21.13 -11.04
C ARG A 513 -12.32 22.05 -10.56
N ALA A 514 -12.00 23.31 -10.29
CA ALA A 514 -12.96 24.32 -9.87
C ALA A 514 -14.10 24.58 -10.88
N ASP A 515 -13.83 24.39 -12.18
CA ASP A 515 -14.81 24.50 -13.27
C ASP A 515 -15.71 23.25 -13.41
N GLY A 516 -15.49 22.24 -12.57
CA GLY A 516 -16.21 20.98 -12.59
C GLY A 516 -15.63 19.93 -13.54
N SER A 517 -14.63 20.25 -14.34
CA SER A 517 -13.97 19.29 -15.23
C SER A 517 -13.23 18.23 -14.42
N LEU A 518 -13.30 16.99 -14.92
CA LEU A 518 -12.63 15.84 -14.32
C LEU A 518 -11.31 15.55 -15.04
N GLY A 519 -10.35 14.97 -14.32
CA GLY A 519 -9.09 14.54 -14.88
C GLY A 519 -8.43 13.47 -14.01
N ALA A 520 -7.49 12.76 -14.59
CA ALA A 520 -6.66 11.81 -13.88
C ALA A 520 -5.22 11.90 -14.38
N ALA A 521 -4.27 11.62 -13.51
CA ALA A 521 -2.85 11.58 -13.83
C ALA A 521 -2.22 10.30 -13.26
N ALA A 522 -1.32 9.71 -13.99
CA ALA A 522 -0.66 8.46 -13.63
C ALA A 522 0.83 8.51 -13.92
N ASP A 523 1.59 7.87 -13.07
CA ASP A 523 3.03 7.85 -13.07
C ASP A 523 3.60 6.89 -14.13
N ARG A 524 4.54 7.36 -14.92
CA ARG A 524 5.26 6.54 -15.91
C ARG A 524 6.21 5.52 -15.27
N ARG A 525 6.53 5.68 -13.98
CA ARG A 525 7.40 4.76 -13.22
C ARG A 525 6.75 3.39 -13.02
N ARG A 526 5.42 3.33 -13.19
CA ARG A 526 4.63 2.10 -13.14
C ARG A 526 3.65 2.06 -14.31
N GLU A 527 3.21 0.85 -14.69
CA GLU A 527 2.17 0.65 -15.69
C GLU A 527 0.81 1.05 -15.10
N SER A 528 0.61 2.36 -14.98
CA SER A 528 -0.64 2.91 -14.46
C SER A 528 -1.52 3.38 -15.60
N ALA A 529 -2.84 3.26 -15.45
CA ALA A 529 -3.83 3.68 -16.42
C ALA A 529 -4.75 4.76 -15.86
N THR A 530 -5.15 5.68 -16.73
CA THR A 530 -6.13 6.72 -16.39
C THR A 530 -7.33 6.66 -17.33
N GLY A 531 -8.47 7.10 -16.83
CA GLY A 531 -9.67 7.25 -17.65
C GLY A 531 -10.59 8.32 -17.09
N VAL A 532 -11.39 8.92 -17.96
CA VAL A 532 -12.46 9.85 -17.60
C VAL A 532 -13.70 9.45 -18.39
N THR A 533 -14.82 9.22 -17.71
CA THR A 533 -16.07 8.98 -18.42
C THR A 533 -16.55 10.25 -19.12
N PRO A 534 -17.18 10.16 -20.29
CA PRO A 534 -17.82 11.31 -20.94
C PRO A 534 -18.82 12.01 -20.00
N ALA A 535 -18.91 13.34 -20.12
CA ALA A 535 -19.83 14.16 -19.35
C ALA A 535 -21.30 13.90 -19.69
#